data_2f17a27d4be1450e68e7a1c78a7173fc
#
_entry.id   2f17a27d4be1450e68e7a1c78a7173fc
#
_cell.length_a   1.000
_cell.length_b   1.000
_cell.length_c   1.000
_cell.angle_alpha   90.00
_cell.angle_beta   90.00
_cell.angle_gamma   90.00
#
_symmetry.space_group_name_H-M   'P 1'
#
loop_
_entity.id
_entity.type
_entity.pdbx_description
1 polymer ?
#
loop_
_entity_poly.entity_id
_entity_poly.type
_entity_poly.pdbx_seq_one_letter_code
_entity_poly.pdbx_strand_id
1 'polypeptide(L)'
;MRKRLLTAALALVLFSTQALALTLNEARQQGRVGETLNGYLEPLRQDKETLALVKQINAARSESYQQLADDNNLPVDQVAKMAGQKLVARAQPGEYVQGLNGKWLKK
;
A
#
# COMPACT_ATOMS: atom_id res chain seq x y z
N MET A 1 35.09 -26.47 15.80
CA MET A 1 34.84 -26.83 14.41
C MET A 1 33.41 -27.25 14.18
N ARG A 2 32.93 -28.18 14.96
CA ARG A 2 31.57 -28.70 14.82
C ARG A 2 30.48 -27.65 15.05
N LYS A 3 30.77 -26.65 15.87
CA LYS A 3 29.86 -25.59 16.20
C LYS A 3 29.47 -24.69 15.03
N ARG A 4 30.31 -24.60 14.01
CA ARG A 4 30.06 -23.76 12.85
C ARG A 4 28.96 -24.29 11.96
N LEU A 5 28.79 -25.59 11.93
CA LEU A 5 27.74 -26.22 11.11
C LEU A 5 26.33 -25.92 11.64
N LEU A 6 26.19 -25.80 12.95
CA LEU A 6 24.90 -25.51 13.57
C LEU A 6 24.41 -24.10 13.30
N THR A 7 25.34 -23.16 13.20
CA THR A 7 25.01 -21.75 12.97
C THR A 7 24.43 -21.53 11.57
N ALA A 8 24.95 -22.24 10.57
CA ALA A 8 24.50 -22.09 9.19
C ALA A 8 23.05 -22.55 8.98
N ALA A 9 22.61 -23.57 9.69
CA ALA A 9 21.28 -24.12 9.55
C ALA A 9 20.20 -23.15 10.03
N LEU A 10 20.46 -22.35 11.05
CA LEU A 10 19.50 -21.40 11.60
C LEU A 10 19.24 -20.23 10.68
N ALA A 11 20.24 -19.81 9.91
CA ALA A 11 20.09 -18.66 9.02
C ALA A 11 19.10 -18.92 7.89
N LEU A 12 18.99 -20.15 7.41
CA LEU A 12 18.11 -20.50 6.31
C LEU A 12 16.63 -20.41 6.68
N VAL A 13 16.28 -20.67 7.93
CA VAL A 13 14.89 -20.66 8.38
C VAL A 13 14.32 -19.24 8.38
N LEU A 14 15.15 -18.25 8.67
CA LEU A 14 14.70 -16.85 8.76
C LEU A 14 14.33 -16.24 7.41
N PHE A 15 14.98 -16.65 6.34
CA PHE A 15 14.72 -16.10 5.00
C PHE A 15 13.39 -16.57 4.42
N SER A 16 12.98 -17.79 4.69
CA SER A 16 11.78 -18.35 4.08
C SER A 16 10.49 -17.67 4.52
N THR A 17 10.45 -17.05 5.71
CA THR A 17 9.25 -16.38 6.21
C THR A 17 9.02 -15.00 5.61
N GLN A 18 10.05 -14.34 5.13
CA GLN A 18 9.93 -12.98 4.61
C GLN A 18 9.51 -12.93 3.15
N ALA A 19 9.66 -14.02 2.43
CA ALA A 19 9.39 -14.08 0.99
C ALA A 19 7.89 -14.10 0.66
N LEU A 20 7.01 -14.20 1.65
CA LEU A 20 5.57 -14.41 1.43
C LEU A 20 4.71 -13.16 1.65
N ALA A 21 5.32 -12.01 1.95
CA ALA A 21 4.55 -10.80 2.18
C ALA A 21 4.05 -10.20 0.87
N LEU A 22 2.75 -9.89 0.82
CA LEU A 22 2.14 -9.23 -0.33
C LEU A 22 2.63 -7.77 -0.40
N THR A 23 3.13 -7.35 -1.56
CA THR A 23 3.54 -5.98 -1.78
C THR A 23 2.41 -5.15 -2.39
N LEU A 24 2.52 -3.81 -2.28
CA LEU A 24 1.55 -2.91 -2.88
C LEU A 24 1.52 -3.05 -4.41
N ASN A 25 2.69 -3.18 -5.05
CA ASN A 25 2.75 -3.37 -6.50
C ASN A 25 2.06 -4.66 -6.93
N GLU A 26 2.29 -5.74 -6.22
CA GLU A 26 1.61 -7.01 -6.50
C GLU A 26 0.11 -6.89 -6.33
N ALA A 27 -0.34 -6.24 -5.26
CA ALA A 27 -1.75 -6.05 -4.99
C ALA A 27 -2.43 -5.22 -6.09
N ARG A 28 -1.76 -4.17 -6.57
CA ARG A 28 -2.27 -3.36 -7.68
C ARG A 28 -2.39 -4.17 -8.96
N GLN A 29 -1.36 -4.92 -9.31
CA GLN A 29 -1.32 -5.72 -10.53
C GLN A 29 -2.37 -6.83 -10.51
N GLN A 30 -2.64 -7.38 -9.34
CA GLN A 30 -3.61 -8.46 -9.18
C GLN A 30 -5.04 -7.97 -9.02
N GLY A 31 -5.27 -6.65 -9.04
CA GLY A 31 -6.60 -6.08 -8.88
C GLY A 31 -7.18 -6.23 -7.48
N ARG A 32 -6.33 -6.38 -6.47
CA ARG A 32 -6.78 -6.54 -5.08
C ARG A 32 -7.10 -5.22 -4.42
N VAL A 33 -6.50 -4.13 -4.90
CA VAL A 33 -6.63 -2.80 -4.31
C VAL A 33 -6.80 -1.76 -5.42
N GLY A 34 -7.31 -0.60 -5.05
CA GLY A 34 -7.42 0.54 -5.96
C GLY A 34 -7.14 1.84 -5.25
N GLU A 35 -6.72 2.84 -6.01
CA GLU A 35 -6.47 4.19 -5.48
C GLU A 35 -7.73 5.03 -5.54
N THR A 36 -7.91 5.88 -4.54
CA THR A 36 -9.07 6.78 -4.48
C THR A 36 -8.62 8.24 -4.54
N LEU A 37 -9.56 9.11 -4.91
CA LEU A 37 -9.30 10.54 -4.98
C LEU A 37 -9.12 11.20 -3.62
N ASN A 38 -9.47 10.51 -2.54
CA ASN A 38 -9.28 11.06 -1.19
C ASN A 38 -7.89 10.78 -0.60
N GLY A 39 -7.03 10.07 -1.34
CA GLY A 39 -5.65 9.83 -0.94
C GLY A 39 -5.39 8.50 -0.27
N TYR A 40 -6.39 7.67 -0.10
CA TYR A 40 -6.25 6.38 0.58
C TYR A 40 -6.53 5.21 -0.35
N LEU A 41 -5.90 4.10 -0.01
CA LEU A 41 -6.06 2.84 -0.73
C LEU A 41 -7.33 2.15 -0.25
N GLU A 42 -8.05 1.50 -1.17
CA GLU A 42 -9.24 0.72 -0.83
C GLU A 42 -9.04 -0.74 -1.25
N PRO A 43 -9.55 -1.70 -0.45
CA PRO A 43 -9.49 -3.09 -0.84
C PRO A 43 -10.61 -3.40 -1.84
N LEU A 44 -10.27 -4.11 -2.91
CA LEU A 44 -11.23 -4.65 -3.88
C LEU A 44 -11.51 -6.11 -3.61
N ARG A 45 -10.72 -6.74 -2.75
CA ARG A 45 -10.91 -8.08 -2.22
C ARG A 45 -10.94 -8.04 -0.71
N GLN A 46 -11.67 -8.95 -0.11
CA GLN A 46 -11.84 -8.99 1.33
C GLN A 46 -10.97 -10.06 2.01
N ASP A 47 -10.00 -10.60 1.32
CA ASP A 47 -9.09 -11.57 1.91
C ASP A 47 -8.15 -10.93 2.93
N LYS A 48 -7.69 -11.74 3.85
CA LYS A 48 -6.91 -11.29 5.01
C LYS A 48 -5.64 -10.54 4.63
N GLU A 49 -4.92 -11.02 3.63
CA GLU A 49 -3.67 -10.38 3.18
C GLU A 49 -3.92 -9.01 2.61
N THR A 50 -4.94 -8.87 1.77
CA THR A 50 -5.30 -7.58 1.15
C THR A 50 -5.72 -6.57 2.21
N LEU A 51 -6.58 -6.98 3.15
CA LEU A 51 -7.04 -6.09 4.21
C LEU A 51 -5.89 -5.63 5.12
N ALA A 52 -4.97 -6.52 5.45
CA ALA A 52 -3.80 -6.19 6.25
C ALA A 52 -2.90 -5.20 5.54
N LEU A 53 -2.65 -5.40 4.25
CA LEU A 53 -1.85 -4.49 3.43
C LEU A 53 -2.48 -3.11 3.36
N VAL A 54 -3.78 -3.02 3.08
CA VAL A 54 -4.49 -1.74 3.00
C VAL A 54 -4.38 -0.98 4.31
N LYS A 55 -4.58 -1.65 5.43
CA LYS A 55 -4.47 -1.03 6.75
C LYS A 55 -3.06 -0.47 6.98
N GLN A 56 -2.04 -1.24 6.65
CA GLN A 56 -0.64 -0.83 6.81
C GLN A 56 -0.30 0.37 5.95
N ILE A 57 -0.67 0.33 4.68
CA ILE A 57 -0.38 1.42 3.73
C ILE A 57 -1.11 2.70 4.15
N ASN A 58 -2.38 2.60 4.50
CA ASN A 58 -3.15 3.78 4.89
C ASN A 58 -2.67 4.40 6.19
N ALA A 59 -2.20 3.60 7.14
CA ALA A 59 -1.60 4.12 8.38
C ALA A 59 -0.34 4.94 8.06
N ALA A 60 0.53 4.44 7.20
CA ALA A 60 1.73 5.15 6.78
C ALA A 60 1.39 6.44 6.01
N ARG A 61 0.39 6.38 5.13
CA ARG A 61 -0.06 7.57 4.38
C ARG A 61 -0.65 8.63 5.30
N SER A 62 -1.47 8.21 6.26
CA SER A 62 -2.09 9.13 7.21
C SER A 62 -1.03 9.91 7.99
N GLU A 63 0.00 9.22 8.44
CA GLU A 63 1.12 9.83 9.16
C GLU A 63 1.88 10.82 8.26
N SER A 64 2.17 10.43 7.03
CA SER A 64 2.85 11.27 6.06
C SER A 64 2.04 12.51 5.70
N TYR A 65 0.73 12.36 5.50
CA TYR A 65 -0.15 13.50 5.17
C TYR A 65 -0.25 14.47 6.34
N GLN A 66 -0.32 13.96 7.56
CA GLN A 66 -0.36 14.82 8.74
C GLN A 66 0.91 15.65 8.87
N GLN A 67 2.06 15.04 8.62
CA GLN A 67 3.33 15.75 8.68
C GLN A 67 3.42 16.85 7.62
N LEU A 68 3.01 16.55 6.39
CA LEU A 68 2.99 17.55 5.32
C LEU A 68 2.01 18.68 5.63
N ALA A 69 0.86 18.36 6.18
CA ALA A 69 -0.13 19.36 6.58
C ALA A 69 0.43 20.29 7.64
N ASP A 70 1.07 19.74 8.66
CA ASP A 70 1.66 20.52 9.75
C ASP A 70 2.79 21.41 9.22
N ASP A 71 3.65 20.89 8.37
CA ASP A 71 4.80 21.65 7.83
C ASP A 71 4.36 22.79 6.93
N ASN A 72 3.19 22.70 6.31
CA ASN A 72 2.71 23.69 5.34
C ASN A 72 1.48 24.46 5.80
N ASN A 73 1.05 24.28 7.03
CA ASN A 73 -0.14 24.92 7.58
C ASN A 73 -1.39 24.70 6.72
N LEU A 74 -1.60 23.45 6.32
CA LEU A 74 -2.76 23.07 5.51
C LEU A 74 -3.64 22.09 6.29
N PRO A 75 -4.94 22.03 5.99
CA PRO A 75 -5.78 20.96 6.51
C PRO A 75 -5.32 19.60 5.97
N VAL A 76 -5.32 18.58 6.81
CA VAL A 76 -4.82 17.25 6.41
C VAL A 76 -5.65 16.63 5.27
N ASP A 77 -6.95 16.88 5.26
CA ASP A 77 -7.81 16.34 4.19
C ASP A 77 -7.48 16.97 2.82
N GLN A 78 -7.05 18.21 2.81
CA GLN A 78 -6.58 18.85 1.57
C GLN A 78 -5.32 18.20 1.04
N VAL A 79 -4.36 17.90 1.93
CA VAL A 79 -3.13 17.20 1.56
C VAL A 79 -3.46 15.81 1.02
N ALA A 80 -4.36 15.09 1.70
CA ALA A 80 -4.77 13.76 1.28
C ALA A 80 -5.43 13.78 -0.12
N LYS A 81 -6.29 14.76 -0.39
CA LYS A 81 -6.93 14.91 -1.71
C LYS A 81 -5.91 15.20 -2.81
N MET A 82 -4.94 16.06 -2.54
CA MET A 82 -3.87 16.35 -3.49
C MET A 82 -3.07 15.09 -3.82
N ALA A 83 -2.74 14.31 -2.81
CA ALA A 83 -2.05 13.04 -2.98
C ALA A 83 -2.91 12.05 -3.79
N GLY A 84 -4.19 11.98 -3.50
CA GLY A 84 -5.13 11.10 -4.20
C GLY A 84 -5.19 11.39 -5.69
N GLN A 85 -5.26 12.65 -6.07
CA GLN A 85 -5.25 13.06 -7.47
C GLN A 85 -3.99 12.58 -8.19
N LYS A 86 -2.83 12.71 -7.54
CA LYS A 86 -1.57 12.26 -8.10
C LYS A 86 -1.49 10.74 -8.21
N LEU A 87 -1.95 10.04 -7.20
CA LEU A 87 -1.91 8.58 -7.17
C LEU A 87 -2.82 7.99 -8.26
N VAL A 88 -4.01 8.56 -8.45
CA VAL A 88 -4.91 8.14 -9.51
C VAL A 88 -4.30 8.43 -10.88
N ALA A 89 -3.70 9.60 -11.06
CA ALA A 89 -3.08 9.97 -12.33
C ALA A 89 -1.89 9.07 -12.69
N ARG A 90 -1.14 8.61 -11.70
CA ARG A 90 0.05 7.77 -11.91
C ARG A 90 -0.26 6.28 -12.08
N ALA A 91 -1.47 5.86 -11.79
CA ALA A 91 -1.82 4.44 -11.86
C ALA A 91 -1.52 3.88 -13.25
N GLN A 92 -1.00 2.67 -13.29
CA GLN A 92 -0.57 2.01 -14.52
C GLN A 92 -1.75 1.37 -15.25
N PRO A 93 -1.61 1.11 -16.56
CA PRO A 93 -2.65 0.37 -17.30
C PRO A 93 -2.98 -0.95 -16.60
N GLY A 94 -4.26 -1.24 -16.48
CA GLY A 94 -4.74 -2.45 -15.80
C GLY A 94 -5.01 -2.29 -14.30
N GLU A 95 -4.53 -1.21 -13.70
CA GLU A 95 -4.80 -0.94 -12.28
C GLU A 95 -6.13 -0.23 -12.10
N TYR A 96 -6.71 -0.37 -10.90
CA TYR A 96 -8.02 0.20 -10.59
C TYR A 96 -7.89 1.54 -9.86
N VAL A 97 -8.72 2.49 -10.27
CA VAL A 97 -8.82 3.80 -9.65
C VAL A 97 -10.28 4.17 -9.48
N GLN A 98 -10.57 5.02 -8.49
CA GLN A 98 -11.92 5.52 -8.28
C GLN A 98 -12.09 6.83 -9.03
N GLY A 99 -13.15 6.91 -9.84
CA GLY A 99 -13.48 8.13 -10.57
C GLY A 99 -14.22 9.15 -9.70
N LEU A 100 -14.50 10.32 -10.29
CA LEU A 100 -15.22 11.40 -9.60
C LEU A 100 -16.61 11.00 -9.13
N ASN A 101 -17.25 10.09 -9.83
CA ASN A 101 -18.57 9.58 -9.47
C ASN A 101 -18.54 8.48 -8.40
N GLY A 102 -17.37 8.21 -7.83
CA GLY A 102 -17.18 7.16 -6.82
C GLY A 102 -17.12 5.74 -7.37
N LYS A 103 -17.20 5.57 -8.68
CA LYS A 103 -17.15 4.24 -9.29
C LYS A 103 -15.72 3.83 -9.62
N TRP A 104 -15.45 2.53 -9.60
CA TRP A 104 -14.16 1.97 -9.95
C TRP A 104 -13.98 1.92 -11.46
N LEU A 105 -12.79 2.33 -11.90
CA LEU A 105 -12.38 2.28 -13.30
C LEU A 105 -11.09 1.50 -13.40
N LYS A 106 -11.00 0.66 -14.43
CA LYS A 106 -9.75 -0.03 -14.75
C LYS A 106 -9.01 0.79 -15.79
N LYS A 107 -7.80 1.20 -15.47
CA LYS A 107 -7.00 2.05 -16.37
C LYS A 107 -6.39 1.30 -17.57
#